data_a8bc44ecb25a57016ef2973469024c24
#
_entry.id   a8bc44ecb25a57016ef2973469024c24
#
_cell.length_a   1.000
_cell.length_b   1.000
_cell.length_c   1.000
_cell.angle_alpha   90.00
_cell.angle_beta   90.00
_cell.angle_gamma   90.00
#
_symmetry.space_group_name_H-M   'P 1'
#
loop_
_entity.id
_entity.type
_entity.pdbx_description
1 polymer ?
#
loop_
_entity_poly.entity_id
_entity_poly.type
_entity_poly.pdbx_seq_one_letter_code
_entity_poly.pdbx_strand_id
1 'polypeptide(L)'
;EKTKEKGYATNLTTNFAIDWLDSREKNEPFCLLLQYKAPHREWAPDTKYEDFWGAIEMPYPETFNDNYNGRELTAGNTEMTMDYFSRKDMKMVPPDGLSKKERGKWLRFGFKPGEIVRPNKDLSSEEIRKWKYQKYIKDYLATIKSVDDNIGRVLAYLKEHGLEKNTIVIYASDQGFFLGE
;
A
#
# COMPACT_ATOMS: atom_id res chain seq x y z
N GLU A 1 -1.63 25.34 10.85
CA GLU A 1 -2.09 24.74 12.11
C GLU A 1 -1.99 23.22 12.01
N LYS A 2 -1.56 22.55 13.10
CA LYS A 2 -1.46 21.08 13.11
C LYS A 2 -2.71 20.53 13.79
N THR A 3 -3.54 19.82 13.04
CA THR A 3 -4.69 19.09 13.55
C THR A 3 -4.37 17.61 13.75
N LYS A 4 -5.04 16.95 14.70
CA LYS A 4 -4.97 15.51 14.94
C LYS A 4 -6.36 14.94 14.73
N GLU A 5 -6.51 14.19 13.65
CA GLU A 5 -7.75 13.51 13.33
C GLU A 5 -7.62 12.00 13.47
N LYS A 6 -8.72 11.31 13.75
CA LYS A 6 -8.79 9.85 13.80
C LYS A 6 -9.53 9.35 12.57
N GLY A 7 -8.92 8.40 11.86
CA GLY A 7 -9.54 7.78 10.69
C GLY A 7 -8.48 7.27 9.70
N TYR A 8 -8.97 6.77 8.58
CA TYR A 8 -8.10 6.33 7.50
C TYR A 8 -7.49 7.54 6.78
N ALA A 9 -6.17 7.61 6.71
CA ALA A 9 -5.46 8.81 6.24
C ALA A 9 -5.89 9.28 4.83
N THR A 10 -6.09 8.36 3.89
CA THR A 10 -6.53 8.70 2.53
C THR A 10 -7.93 9.36 2.53
N ASN A 11 -8.86 8.83 3.34
CA ASN A 11 -10.20 9.41 3.49
C ASN A 11 -10.13 10.81 4.10
N LEU A 12 -9.34 10.98 5.15
CA LEU A 12 -9.17 12.28 5.83
C LEU A 12 -8.55 13.32 4.89
N THR A 13 -7.51 12.94 4.15
CA THR A 13 -6.88 13.84 3.16
C THR A 13 -7.88 14.28 2.11
N THR A 14 -8.74 13.39 1.63
CA THR A 14 -9.81 13.72 0.69
C THR A 14 -10.87 14.62 1.31
N ASN A 15 -11.27 14.36 2.56
CA ASN A 15 -12.21 15.22 3.27
C ASN A 15 -11.68 16.65 3.35
N PHE A 16 -10.44 16.84 3.80
CA PHE A 16 -9.82 18.15 3.86
C PHE A 16 -9.73 18.84 2.48
N ALA A 17 -9.49 18.08 1.42
CA ALA A 17 -9.47 18.64 0.07
C ALA A 17 -10.85 19.12 -0.37
N ILE A 18 -11.90 18.35 -0.08
CA ILE A 18 -13.29 18.73 -0.39
C ILE A 18 -13.73 19.92 0.46
N ASP A 19 -13.47 19.90 1.77
CA ASP A 19 -13.78 21.00 2.67
C ASP A 19 -13.09 22.31 2.23
N TRP A 20 -11.84 22.20 1.76
CA TRP A 20 -11.13 23.35 1.23
C TRP A 20 -11.75 23.84 -0.09
N LEU A 21 -12.13 22.95 -1.00
CA LEU A 21 -12.84 23.31 -2.22
C LEU A 21 -14.18 24.01 -1.94
N ASP A 22 -14.89 23.59 -0.89
CA ASP A 22 -16.14 24.24 -0.46
C ASP A 22 -15.91 25.63 0.13
N SER A 23 -14.81 25.80 0.86
CA SER A 23 -14.51 27.07 1.56
C SER A 23 -13.93 28.17 0.67
N ARG A 24 -13.49 27.84 -0.56
CA ARG A 24 -12.88 28.80 -1.48
C ARG A 24 -13.91 29.77 -2.08
N GLU A 25 -13.44 30.94 -2.50
CA GLU A 25 -14.24 31.85 -3.29
C GLU A 25 -14.58 31.23 -4.66
N LYS A 26 -15.88 31.14 -4.99
CA LYS A 26 -16.38 30.35 -6.13
C LYS A 26 -15.84 30.78 -7.51
N ASN A 27 -15.52 32.05 -7.65
CA ASN A 27 -15.09 32.64 -8.94
C ASN A 27 -13.57 32.76 -9.07
N GLU A 28 -12.80 32.30 -8.09
CA GLU A 28 -11.35 32.33 -8.16
C GLU A 28 -10.78 31.05 -8.72
N PRO A 29 -9.75 31.13 -9.58
CA PRO A 29 -9.03 29.97 -10.03
C PRO A 29 -8.29 29.32 -8.86
N PHE A 30 -8.11 28.00 -8.92
CA PHE A 30 -7.40 27.26 -7.89
C PHE A 30 -6.39 26.28 -8.45
N CYS A 31 -5.41 25.92 -7.62
CA CYS A 31 -4.50 24.81 -7.83
C CYS A 31 -4.50 23.96 -6.56
N LEU A 32 -4.89 22.70 -6.68
CA LEU A 32 -4.92 21.76 -5.58
C LEU A 32 -3.92 20.63 -5.81
N LEU A 33 -2.95 20.47 -4.91
CA LEU A 33 -2.06 19.32 -4.86
C LEU A 33 -2.56 18.35 -3.79
N LEU A 34 -3.26 17.31 -4.22
CA LEU A 34 -3.81 16.28 -3.34
C LEU A 34 -2.85 15.09 -3.30
N GLN A 35 -2.00 15.05 -2.28
CA GLN A 35 -0.92 14.08 -2.16
C GLN A 35 -1.27 13.01 -1.13
N TYR A 36 -1.54 11.80 -1.61
CA TYR A 36 -1.75 10.63 -0.76
C TYR A 36 -0.41 9.97 -0.41
N LYS A 37 -0.28 9.47 0.82
CA LYS A 37 0.83 8.57 1.15
C LYS A 37 0.60 7.17 0.56
N ALA A 38 -0.64 6.72 0.52
CA ALA A 38 -1.00 5.45 -0.10
C ALA A 38 -0.78 5.51 -1.63
N PRO A 39 -0.33 4.43 -2.27
CA PRO A 39 -0.09 3.08 -1.76
C PRO A 39 1.34 2.79 -1.26
N HIS A 40 2.06 3.76 -0.72
CA HIS A 40 3.37 3.52 -0.09
C HIS A 40 3.27 2.46 1.02
N ARG A 41 4.31 1.64 1.19
CA ARG A 41 4.40 0.68 2.31
C ARG A 41 4.38 1.44 3.68
N GLU A 42 3.77 0.95 4.74
CA GLU A 42 3.14 -0.37 4.84
C GLU A 42 1.72 -0.33 4.24
N TRP A 43 1.39 -1.32 3.45
CA TRP A 43 0.11 -1.38 2.74
C TRP A 43 -1.03 -1.68 3.72
N ALA A 44 -1.67 -0.61 4.20
CA ALA A 44 -2.81 -0.69 5.08
C ALA A 44 -4.03 -0.13 4.33
N PRO A 45 -4.91 -0.97 3.82
CA PRO A 45 -6.14 -0.54 3.17
C PRO A 45 -7.12 0.08 4.17
N ASP A 46 -8.12 0.78 3.67
CA ASP A 46 -9.31 1.11 4.46
C ASP A 46 -9.94 -0.19 5.00
N THR A 47 -10.46 -0.17 6.21
CA THR A 47 -11.04 -1.35 6.87
C THR A 47 -12.13 -2.03 6.05
N LYS A 48 -12.88 -1.28 5.23
CA LYS A 48 -13.87 -1.83 4.28
C LYS A 48 -13.26 -2.71 3.19
N TYR A 49 -11.93 -2.67 3.01
CA TYR A 49 -11.20 -3.44 1.99
C TYR A 49 -10.20 -4.45 2.56
N GLU A 50 -10.13 -4.62 3.88
CA GLU A 50 -9.14 -5.52 4.51
C GLU A 50 -9.20 -6.97 3.99
N ASP A 51 -10.38 -7.45 3.62
CA ASP A 51 -10.57 -8.80 3.06
C ASP A 51 -11.14 -8.81 1.63
N PHE A 52 -11.01 -7.70 0.92
CA PHE A 52 -11.62 -7.53 -0.42
C PHE A 52 -11.21 -8.61 -1.43
N TRP A 53 -9.97 -9.10 -1.32
CA TRP A 53 -9.40 -10.15 -2.18
C TRP A 53 -9.30 -11.51 -1.49
N GLY A 54 -9.92 -11.71 -0.33
CA GLY A 54 -9.67 -12.82 0.60
C GLY A 54 -9.61 -14.21 -0.03
N ALA A 55 -10.67 -14.61 -0.75
CA ALA A 55 -10.79 -15.92 -1.38
C ALA A 55 -10.08 -16.07 -2.73
N ILE A 56 -9.59 -14.98 -3.32
CA ILE A 56 -8.96 -14.98 -4.65
C ILE A 56 -7.47 -15.29 -4.49
N GLU A 57 -6.97 -16.28 -5.19
CA GLU A 57 -5.53 -16.47 -5.37
C GLU A 57 -5.04 -15.56 -6.51
N MET A 58 -4.12 -14.66 -6.17
CA MET A 58 -3.53 -13.77 -7.15
C MET A 58 -2.53 -14.54 -8.03
N PRO A 59 -2.55 -14.31 -9.37
CA PRO A 59 -1.64 -14.99 -10.26
C PRO A 59 -0.20 -14.59 -9.95
N TYR A 60 0.71 -15.55 -10.07
CA TYR A 60 2.15 -15.28 -9.98
C TYR A 60 2.65 -14.82 -11.35
N PRO A 61 3.49 -13.77 -11.42
CA PRO A 61 4.13 -13.43 -12.68
C PRO A 61 5.10 -14.53 -13.13
N GLU A 62 5.31 -14.67 -14.43
CA GLU A 62 6.24 -15.67 -14.99
C GLU A 62 7.65 -15.51 -14.42
N THR A 63 8.03 -14.29 -14.06
CA THR A 63 9.32 -13.93 -13.49
C THR A 63 9.41 -14.08 -11.96
N PHE A 64 8.37 -14.59 -11.29
CA PHE A 64 8.32 -14.70 -9.82
C PHE A 64 9.52 -15.42 -9.19
N ASN A 65 10.06 -16.42 -9.88
CA ASN A 65 11.24 -17.19 -9.48
C ASN A 65 12.43 -16.95 -10.42
N ASP A 66 12.51 -15.78 -11.07
CA ASP A 66 13.61 -15.46 -11.95
C ASP A 66 14.94 -15.45 -11.17
N ASN A 67 15.95 -16.06 -11.75
CA ASN A 67 17.31 -16.11 -11.21
C ASN A 67 18.22 -15.00 -11.77
N TYR A 68 17.67 -14.12 -12.59
CA TYR A 68 18.35 -13.00 -13.25
C TYR A 68 19.57 -13.39 -14.13
N ASN A 69 19.69 -14.67 -14.51
CA ASN A 69 20.77 -15.14 -15.38
C ASN A 69 20.76 -14.39 -16.72
N GLY A 70 21.93 -13.92 -17.13
CA GLY A 70 22.09 -13.16 -18.38
C GLY A 70 21.65 -11.70 -18.32
N ARG A 71 21.27 -11.19 -17.15
CA ARG A 71 20.98 -9.77 -16.93
C ARG A 71 22.15 -9.04 -16.29
N GLU A 72 22.08 -7.70 -16.29
CA GLU A 72 23.05 -6.84 -15.62
C GLU A 72 23.20 -7.20 -14.13
N LEU A 73 24.44 -7.07 -13.61
CA LEU A 73 24.77 -7.36 -12.21
C LEU A 73 23.88 -6.63 -11.20
N THR A 74 23.40 -5.46 -11.57
CA THR A 74 22.48 -4.67 -10.76
C THR A 74 21.15 -5.36 -10.52
N ALA A 75 20.63 -6.09 -11.49
CA ALA A 75 19.37 -6.84 -11.34
C ALA A 75 19.54 -8.01 -10.36
N GLY A 76 20.65 -8.77 -10.47
CA GLY A 76 20.93 -9.91 -9.59
C GLY A 76 21.32 -9.52 -8.15
N ASN A 77 21.75 -8.27 -7.94
CA ASN A 77 22.13 -7.77 -6.62
C ASN A 77 21.03 -6.96 -5.92
N THR A 78 19.82 -6.93 -6.46
CA THR A 78 18.71 -6.21 -5.82
C THR A 78 18.29 -6.88 -4.51
N GLU A 79 18.06 -6.07 -3.49
CA GLU A 79 17.44 -6.52 -2.25
C GLU A 79 15.89 -6.54 -2.34
N MET A 80 15.33 -6.07 -3.45
CA MET A 80 13.88 -5.96 -3.67
C MET A 80 13.25 -7.31 -4.06
N THR A 81 13.40 -8.30 -3.20
CA THR A 81 12.84 -9.65 -3.36
C THR A 81 11.73 -9.91 -2.34
N MET A 82 10.95 -10.98 -2.53
CA MET A 82 9.96 -11.42 -1.53
C MET A 82 10.59 -11.71 -0.16
N ASP A 83 11.86 -12.07 -0.13
CA ASP A 83 12.59 -12.33 1.11
C ASP A 83 12.87 -11.04 1.91
N TYR A 84 12.95 -9.89 1.24
CA TYR A 84 13.12 -8.58 1.85
C TYR A 84 11.93 -8.13 2.70
N PHE A 85 10.72 -8.61 2.43
CA PHE A 85 9.54 -8.23 3.21
C PHE A 85 9.67 -8.66 4.66
N SER A 86 9.60 -7.67 5.54
CA SER A 86 9.69 -7.84 6.99
C SER A 86 8.34 -8.27 7.60
N ARG A 87 8.39 -8.70 8.85
CA ARG A 87 7.17 -8.98 9.62
C ARG A 87 6.27 -7.76 9.75
N LYS A 88 6.85 -6.57 9.73
CA LYS A 88 6.10 -5.32 9.76
C LYS A 88 5.29 -5.12 8.48
N ASP A 89 5.89 -5.35 7.32
CA ASP A 89 5.21 -5.29 6.04
C ASP A 89 4.06 -6.31 5.95
N MET A 90 4.27 -7.47 6.55
CA MET A 90 3.27 -8.53 6.63
C MET A 90 2.23 -8.30 7.75
N LYS A 91 2.28 -7.17 8.48
CA LYS A 91 1.37 -6.82 9.58
C LYS A 91 1.28 -7.90 10.67
N MET A 92 2.39 -8.57 10.93
CA MET A 92 2.43 -9.63 11.94
C MET A 92 2.36 -9.06 13.35
N VAL A 93 1.63 -9.74 14.22
CA VAL A 93 1.51 -9.36 15.63
C VAL A 93 2.70 -9.91 16.41
N PRO A 94 3.50 -9.06 17.07
CA PRO A 94 4.58 -9.51 17.92
C PRO A 94 4.07 -10.36 19.09
N PRO A 95 4.86 -11.33 19.57
CA PRO A 95 4.53 -12.07 20.80
C PRO A 95 4.31 -11.13 21.99
N ASP A 96 3.47 -11.56 22.91
CA ASP A 96 3.26 -10.85 24.17
C ASP A 96 4.53 -10.85 25.05
N GLY A 97 4.63 -9.86 25.92
CA GLY A 97 5.74 -9.74 26.88
C GLY A 97 6.99 -9.05 26.34
N LEU A 98 7.08 -8.73 25.05
CA LEU A 98 8.21 -8.01 24.49
C LEU A 98 8.18 -6.51 24.87
N SER A 99 9.33 -5.97 25.27
CA SER A 99 9.52 -4.53 25.42
C SER A 99 9.35 -3.79 24.08
N LYS A 100 9.11 -2.48 24.11
CA LYS A 100 8.99 -1.65 22.89
C LYS A 100 10.20 -1.80 21.95
N LYS A 101 11.40 -1.91 22.49
CA LYS A 101 12.65 -2.08 21.72
C LYS A 101 12.70 -3.45 21.05
N GLU A 102 12.32 -4.50 21.76
CA GLU A 102 12.30 -5.87 21.26
C GLU A 102 11.21 -6.04 20.20
N ARG A 103 9.99 -5.48 20.42
CA ARG A 103 8.94 -5.44 19.42
C ARG A 103 9.38 -4.76 18.13
N GLY A 104 10.08 -3.62 18.24
CA GLY A 104 10.61 -2.91 17.08
C GLY A 104 11.67 -3.72 16.32
N LYS A 105 12.54 -4.43 17.02
CA LYS A 105 13.52 -5.34 16.41
C LYS A 105 12.80 -6.52 15.72
N TRP A 106 11.88 -7.18 16.41
CA TRP A 106 11.14 -8.33 15.89
C TRP A 106 10.39 -7.98 14.59
N LEU A 107 9.76 -6.83 14.53
CA LEU A 107 9.03 -6.37 13.33
C LEU A 107 9.94 -6.07 12.15
N ARG A 108 11.16 -5.58 12.38
CA ARG A 108 12.08 -5.15 11.32
C ARG A 108 12.77 -6.30 10.59
N PHE A 109 12.96 -7.43 11.25
CA PHE A 109 13.65 -8.55 10.64
C PHE A 109 12.71 -9.34 9.74
N GLY A 110 13.20 -9.70 8.55
CA GLY A 110 12.54 -10.66 7.68
C GLY A 110 12.50 -12.04 8.33
N PHE A 111 11.77 -12.93 7.70
CA PHE A 111 11.74 -14.34 8.10
C PHE A 111 13.08 -14.99 7.78
N LYS A 112 13.64 -15.70 8.74
CA LYS A 112 14.76 -16.60 8.45
C LYS A 112 14.21 -17.89 7.84
N PRO A 113 14.96 -18.57 6.95
CA PRO A 113 14.62 -19.92 6.53
C PRO A 113 14.35 -20.80 7.75
N GLY A 114 13.20 -21.49 7.77
CA GLY A 114 12.78 -22.32 8.89
C GLY A 114 12.14 -21.59 10.07
N GLU A 115 11.97 -20.27 10.00
CA GLU A 115 11.28 -19.52 11.04
C GLU A 115 9.76 -19.65 10.89
N ILE A 116 9.09 -19.91 12.01
CA ILE A 116 7.65 -20.16 12.06
C ILE A 116 6.89 -18.94 11.58
N VAL A 117 6.22 -19.07 10.44
CA VAL A 117 5.22 -18.14 9.96
C VAL A 117 3.86 -18.71 10.29
N ARG A 118 3.08 -18.06 11.14
CA ARG A 118 1.68 -18.49 11.28
C ARG A 118 0.94 -18.22 9.96
N PRO A 119 0.22 -19.18 9.39
CA PRO A 119 -0.55 -20.20 10.13
C PRO A 119 0.07 -21.61 10.23
N ASN A 120 1.15 -21.96 9.55
CA ASN A 120 1.70 -23.33 9.60
C ASN A 120 3.19 -23.33 9.96
N LYS A 121 3.59 -24.32 10.79
CA LYS A 121 4.92 -24.42 11.39
C LYS A 121 6.02 -24.95 10.45
N ASP A 122 5.67 -25.55 9.33
CA ASP A 122 6.58 -26.36 8.51
C ASP A 122 6.56 -25.98 7.02
N LEU A 123 6.47 -24.65 6.70
CA LEU A 123 6.51 -24.17 5.33
C LEU A 123 7.96 -24.15 4.80
N SER A 124 8.15 -24.64 3.59
CA SER A 124 9.38 -24.47 2.82
C SER A 124 9.63 -22.98 2.49
N SER A 125 10.86 -22.63 2.12
CA SER A 125 11.19 -21.26 1.72
C SER A 125 10.34 -20.76 0.53
N GLU A 126 10.00 -21.63 -0.40
CA GLU A 126 9.13 -21.30 -1.54
C GLU A 126 7.69 -21.03 -1.10
N GLU A 127 7.13 -21.85 -0.20
CA GLU A 127 5.78 -21.62 0.34
C GLU A 127 5.70 -20.33 1.15
N ILE A 128 6.75 -19.99 1.92
CA ILE A 128 6.85 -18.70 2.63
C ILE A 128 6.86 -17.54 1.62
N ARG A 129 7.62 -17.65 0.52
CA ARG A 129 7.70 -16.64 -0.52
C ARG A 129 6.34 -16.44 -1.20
N LYS A 130 5.66 -17.51 -1.56
CA LYS A 130 4.29 -17.50 -2.11
C LYS A 130 3.29 -16.87 -1.14
N TRP A 131 3.35 -17.23 0.13
CA TRP A 131 2.49 -16.64 1.15
C TRP A 131 2.74 -15.13 1.31
N LYS A 132 4.00 -14.69 1.36
CA LYS A 132 4.34 -13.27 1.41
C LYS A 132 3.78 -12.52 0.21
N TYR A 133 3.92 -13.10 -0.97
CA TYR A 133 3.39 -12.51 -2.20
C TYR A 133 1.87 -12.34 -2.13
N GLN A 134 1.14 -13.40 -1.82
CA GLN A 134 -0.32 -13.35 -1.73
C GLN A 134 -0.79 -12.30 -0.72
N LYS A 135 -0.14 -12.22 0.43
CA LYS A 135 -0.48 -11.22 1.44
C LYS A 135 -0.15 -9.81 0.98
N TYR A 136 1.02 -9.60 0.45
CA TYR A 136 1.47 -8.30 -0.03
C TYR A 136 0.59 -7.78 -1.16
N ILE A 137 0.39 -8.57 -2.19
CA ILE A 137 -0.32 -8.12 -3.39
C ILE A 137 -1.80 -7.81 -3.10
N LYS A 138 -2.44 -8.58 -2.22
CA LYS A 138 -3.81 -8.33 -1.78
C LYS A 138 -3.92 -7.03 -0.99
N ASP A 139 -3.04 -6.82 -0.02
CA ASP A 139 -2.98 -5.60 0.79
C ASP A 139 -2.66 -4.36 -0.07
N TYR A 140 -1.74 -4.50 -1.04
CA TYR A 140 -1.38 -3.45 -1.98
C TYR A 140 -2.56 -3.04 -2.86
N LEU A 141 -3.19 -4.00 -3.52
CA LEU A 141 -4.34 -3.74 -4.38
C LEU A 141 -5.56 -3.21 -3.61
N ALA A 142 -5.80 -3.67 -2.38
CA ALA A 142 -6.84 -3.14 -1.51
C ALA A 142 -6.55 -1.69 -1.07
N THR A 143 -5.26 -1.37 -0.88
CA THR A 143 -4.82 0.01 -0.61
C THR A 143 -5.03 0.90 -1.83
N ILE A 144 -4.72 0.42 -3.04
CA ILE A 144 -5.00 1.11 -4.30
C ILE A 144 -6.51 1.35 -4.45
N LYS A 145 -7.35 0.34 -4.15
CA LYS A 145 -8.81 0.50 -4.20
C LYS A 145 -9.30 1.60 -3.27
N SER A 146 -8.67 1.76 -2.11
CA SER A 146 -8.97 2.87 -1.20
C SER A 146 -8.61 4.24 -1.80
N VAL A 147 -7.51 4.33 -2.56
CA VAL A 147 -7.12 5.56 -3.27
C VAL A 147 -8.08 5.85 -4.42
N ASP A 148 -8.41 4.84 -5.23
CA ASP A 148 -9.34 4.93 -6.36
C ASP A 148 -10.69 5.51 -5.93
N ASP A 149 -11.29 5.00 -4.87
CA ASP A 149 -12.53 5.54 -4.31
C ASP A 149 -12.42 7.02 -3.93
N ASN A 150 -11.31 7.40 -3.34
CA ASN A 150 -11.09 8.77 -2.90
C ASN A 150 -10.86 9.74 -4.07
N ILE A 151 -10.19 9.28 -5.13
CA ILE A 151 -10.11 10.03 -6.40
C ILE A 151 -11.53 10.16 -6.99
N GLY A 152 -12.30 9.08 -7.01
CA GLY A 152 -13.68 9.11 -7.46
C GLY A 152 -14.54 10.16 -6.74
N ARG A 153 -14.37 10.32 -5.42
CA ARG A 153 -15.05 11.35 -4.62
C ARG A 153 -14.69 12.77 -5.08
N VAL A 154 -13.42 13.04 -5.34
CA VAL A 154 -12.98 14.36 -5.84
C VAL A 154 -13.54 14.63 -7.24
N LEU A 155 -13.51 13.65 -8.13
CA LEU A 155 -14.07 13.79 -9.48
C LEU A 155 -15.60 14.00 -9.45
N ALA A 156 -16.29 13.30 -8.57
CA ALA A 156 -17.72 13.51 -8.34
C ALA A 156 -18.00 14.92 -7.86
N TYR A 157 -17.23 15.42 -6.89
CA TYR A 157 -17.34 16.80 -6.40
C TYR A 157 -17.19 17.83 -7.54
N LEU A 158 -16.15 17.69 -8.37
CA LEU A 158 -15.92 18.61 -9.50
C LEU A 158 -17.10 18.61 -10.47
N LYS A 159 -17.68 17.45 -10.74
CA LYS A 159 -18.85 17.31 -11.61
C LYS A 159 -20.09 17.94 -11.00
N GLU A 160 -20.40 17.63 -9.75
CA GLU A 160 -21.58 18.13 -9.03
C GLU A 160 -21.59 19.65 -8.88
N HIS A 161 -20.40 20.27 -8.79
CA HIS A 161 -20.25 21.71 -8.66
C HIS A 161 -20.00 22.43 -10.00
N GLY A 162 -20.10 21.72 -11.13
CA GLY A 162 -19.94 22.29 -12.47
C GLY A 162 -18.51 22.71 -12.82
N LEU A 163 -17.51 22.21 -12.07
CA LEU A 163 -16.11 22.57 -12.24
C LEU A 163 -15.39 21.67 -13.25
N GLU A 164 -15.92 20.50 -13.56
CA GLU A 164 -15.31 19.46 -14.39
C GLU A 164 -14.79 19.99 -15.73
N LYS A 165 -15.60 20.82 -16.42
CA LYS A 165 -15.28 21.33 -17.76
C LYS A 165 -14.17 22.37 -17.78
N ASN A 166 -13.86 22.98 -16.64
CA ASN A 166 -12.86 24.04 -16.50
C ASN A 166 -11.73 23.68 -15.52
N THR A 167 -11.52 22.37 -15.27
CA THR A 167 -10.48 21.86 -14.39
C THR A 167 -9.64 20.82 -15.11
N ILE A 168 -8.33 21.01 -15.13
CA ILE A 168 -7.38 20.00 -15.59
C ILE A 168 -7.05 19.10 -14.40
N VAL A 169 -7.32 17.81 -14.52
CA VAL A 169 -6.98 16.81 -13.52
C VAL A 169 -5.77 16.01 -13.99
N ILE A 170 -4.72 15.98 -13.18
CA ILE A 170 -3.51 15.22 -13.44
C ILE A 170 -3.36 14.17 -12.34
N TYR A 171 -3.30 12.89 -12.73
CA TYR A 171 -2.97 11.79 -11.83
C TYR A 171 -1.56 11.28 -12.14
N ALA A 172 -0.72 11.23 -11.12
CA ALA A 172 0.66 10.78 -11.24
C ALA A 172 1.13 10.09 -9.96
N SER A 173 2.17 9.28 -10.07
CA SER A 173 2.91 8.74 -8.94
C SER A 173 4.38 9.12 -9.08
N ASP A 174 5.05 9.34 -7.96
CA ASP A 174 6.50 9.60 -7.90
C ASP A 174 7.31 8.32 -8.05
N GLN A 175 6.72 7.16 -7.72
CA GLN A 175 7.36 5.84 -7.77
C GLN A 175 6.36 4.78 -8.21
N GLY A 176 6.90 3.64 -8.64
CA GLY A 176 6.17 2.38 -8.79
C GLY A 176 6.58 1.36 -7.74
N PHE A 177 5.92 0.21 -7.72
CA PHE A 177 6.31 -0.94 -6.92
C PHE A 177 6.10 -2.22 -7.71
N PHE A 178 7.01 -3.18 -7.58
CA PHE A 178 6.95 -4.46 -8.29
C PHE A 178 5.76 -5.29 -7.84
N LEU A 179 5.15 -6.00 -8.80
CA LEU A 179 3.99 -6.85 -8.53
C LEU A 179 4.36 -8.35 -8.43
N GLY A 180 5.61 -8.63 -8.09
CA GLY A 180 6.12 -9.99 -7.88
C GLY A 180 7.20 -10.43 -8.88
N GLU A 181 7.52 -9.57 -9.85
CA GLU A 181 8.66 -9.75 -10.78
C GLU A 181 9.96 -9.31 -10.19
#